data_b3eb774ffeca56ec653c87bbf5973c11
#
_entry.id   b3eb774ffeca56ec653c87bbf5973c11
#
_cell.length_a   1.000
_cell.length_b   1.000
_cell.length_c   1.000
_cell.angle_alpha   90.00
_cell.angle_beta   90.00
_cell.angle_gamma   90.00
#
_symmetry.space_group_name_H-M   'P 1'
#
loop_
_entity.id
_entity.type
_entity.pdbx_description
1 polymer ?
#
loop_
_entity_poly.entity_id
_entity_poly.type
_entity_poly.pdbx_seq_one_letter_code
_entity_poly.pdbx_strand_id
1 'polypeptide(L)'
;MRPYVVIAMAALAGLIARAPAPRADSIFGINLLGERIESVDARVAALGGFVQIVDESLGLLQFNPAMLAFSKRVAFGAAGYVTSDANQSAELERTTVATKFSTLMFAFPLFRRTLTASVGYRGHYDPDFDYSIPGTTTSGEEYNDIFERSGGTWGVPITVAADLGRYAKVGGTISLERGTIENRWLTDFTGSNTVDATSTQIREVSATGFGAGVVVRPIAGVGIGLAFESELDYDVDVTESFTNTAADTSYDETMVQPARWIASAAWRAARGFTVYGGASFSDFTKFEGLAFPTDRLTEEWVAALGLEYRFRGSRFPVRLSGRYEKLPYTLPDGEEITRVSFALGSGLLFRTGRGKLDAALQFGKIGSVDTNTYEDRQVRFYISITGSEQWSTKRETRY
;
A
#
# COMPACT_ATOMS: atom_id res chain seq x y z
N MET A 1 1.51 -29.27 -5.05
CA MET A 1 2.39 -28.08 -5.27
C MET A 1 3.78 -28.57 -5.65
N ARG A 2 4.41 -27.96 -6.67
CA ARG A 2 5.80 -28.32 -7.01
C ARG A 2 6.76 -27.71 -5.99
N PRO A 3 7.86 -28.39 -5.61
CA PRO A 3 8.72 -27.99 -4.49
C PRO A 3 9.30 -26.56 -4.60
N TYR A 4 9.50 -26.03 -5.80
CA TYR A 4 10.05 -24.68 -6.00
C TYR A 4 9.07 -23.54 -5.61
N VAL A 5 7.75 -23.78 -5.62
CA VAL A 5 6.75 -22.79 -5.16
C VAL A 5 6.80 -22.71 -3.64
N VAL A 6 6.91 -23.88 -2.98
CA VAL A 6 7.07 -23.94 -1.52
C VAL A 6 8.39 -23.29 -1.08
N ILE A 7 9.47 -23.53 -1.82
CA ILE A 7 10.79 -22.94 -1.54
C ILE A 7 10.76 -21.41 -1.75
N ALA A 8 10.12 -20.90 -2.82
CA ALA A 8 9.98 -19.47 -3.07
C ALA A 8 9.11 -18.79 -2.01
N MET A 9 8.03 -19.43 -1.58
CA MET A 9 7.19 -18.94 -0.47
C MET A 9 7.94 -18.97 0.88
N ALA A 10 8.71 -20.02 1.15
CA ALA A 10 9.52 -20.13 2.35
C ALA A 10 10.68 -19.12 2.35
N ALA A 11 11.29 -18.84 1.19
CA ALA A 11 12.33 -17.83 1.04
C ALA A 11 11.78 -16.42 1.23
N LEU A 12 10.60 -16.12 0.69
CA LEU A 12 9.90 -14.85 0.89
C LEU A 12 9.49 -14.66 2.36
N ALA A 13 8.91 -15.70 2.97
CA ALA A 13 8.58 -15.70 4.40
C ALA A 13 9.83 -15.58 5.29
N GLY A 14 10.94 -16.20 4.92
CA GLY A 14 12.21 -16.13 5.63
C GLY A 14 12.91 -14.78 5.53
N LEU A 15 12.76 -14.08 4.39
CA LEU A 15 13.22 -12.69 4.20
C LEU A 15 12.42 -11.73 5.08
N ILE A 16 11.10 -11.92 5.15
CA ILE A 16 10.20 -11.09 5.97
C ILE A 16 10.43 -11.35 7.47
N ALA A 17 10.62 -12.62 7.88
CA ALA A 17 10.78 -13.00 9.29
C ALA A 17 12.15 -12.62 9.90
N ARG A 18 13.15 -12.29 9.09
CA ARG A 18 14.50 -11.88 9.55
C ARG A 18 14.78 -10.38 9.44
N ALA A 19 13.84 -9.60 8.90
CA ALA A 19 13.99 -8.16 8.91
C ALA A 19 14.03 -7.66 10.36
N PRO A 20 14.99 -6.81 10.74
CA PRO A 20 14.91 -6.11 12.01
C PRO A 20 13.57 -5.38 12.06
N ALA A 21 12.98 -5.28 13.26
CA ALA A 21 11.76 -4.52 13.43
C ALA A 21 11.97 -3.12 12.85
N PRO A 22 11.11 -2.68 11.92
CA PRO A 22 11.26 -1.38 11.31
C PRO A 22 11.18 -0.32 12.41
N ARG A 23 12.12 0.60 12.40
CA ARG A 23 12.07 1.81 13.22
C ARG A 23 12.15 2.98 12.26
N ALA A 24 11.09 3.76 12.24
CA ALA A 24 10.87 4.96 11.45
C ALA A 24 10.97 4.79 9.92
N ASP A 25 9.88 5.08 9.24
CA ASP A 25 9.82 5.26 7.79
C ASP A 25 9.94 6.75 7.44
N SER A 26 8.99 7.31 6.72
CA SER A 26 8.97 8.70 6.31
C SER A 26 8.52 9.64 7.43
N ILE A 27 9.14 10.82 7.55
CA ILE A 27 8.68 11.89 8.43
C ILE A 27 7.22 12.31 8.11
N PHE A 28 6.80 12.13 6.88
CA PHE A 28 5.42 12.40 6.46
C PHE A 28 4.43 11.34 6.94
N GLY A 29 4.90 10.20 7.45
CA GLY A 29 4.09 9.16 8.10
C GLY A 29 3.57 9.53 9.50
N ILE A 30 4.06 10.61 10.10
CA ILE A 30 3.56 11.07 11.40
C ILE A 30 2.11 11.61 11.31
N ASN A 31 1.68 12.02 10.12
CA ASN A 31 0.39 12.65 9.91
C ASN A 31 -0.71 11.63 9.61
N LEU A 32 -1.93 11.95 9.99
CA LEU A 32 -3.13 11.13 9.77
C LEU A 32 -2.93 9.67 10.20
N LEU A 33 -3.24 8.72 9.32
CA LEU A 33 -3.09 7.28 9.56
C LEU A 33 -1.67 6.76 9.29
N GLY A 34 -0.78 7.61 8.80
CA GLY A 34 0.54 7.22 8.37
C GLY A 34 0.72 7.26 6.85
N GLU A 35 1.83 6.72 6.37
CA GLU A 35 2.08 6.60 4.94
C GLU A 35 1.22 5.49 4.33
N ARG A 36 0.59 5.78 3.20
CA ARG A 36 -0.22 4.78 2.50
C ARG A 36 0.64 3.65 1.96
N ILE A 37 0.33 2.41 2.34
CA ILE A 37 0.93 1.22 1.74
C ILE A 37 0.33 1.04 0.35
N GLU A 38 1.18 1.10 -0.67
CA GLU A 38 0.80 0.74 -2.02
C GLU A 38 0.65 -0.78 -2.12
N SER A 39 -0.55 -1.28 -1.82
CA SER A 39 -0.89 -2.70 -1.81
C SER A 39 -0.98 -3.27 -3.22
N VAL A 40 0.15 -3.26 -3.93
CA VAL A 40 0.26 -3.66 -5.32
C VAL A 40 1.31 -4.74 -5.50
N ASP A 41 1.20 -5.50 -6.57
CA ASP A 41 2.29 -6.38 -6.99
C ASP A 41 3.43 -5.55 -7.61
N ALA A 42 4.63 -6.11 -7.67
CA ALA A 42 5.81 -5.43 -8.21
C ALA A 42 5.65 -4.98 -9.67
N ARG A 43 4.79 -5.65 -10.46
CA ARG A 43 4.47 -5.21 -11.82
C ARG A 43 3.69 -3.91 -11.81
N VAL A 44 2.68 -3.81 -10.94
CA VAL A 44 1.85 -2.62 -10.81
C VAL A 44 2.68 -1.46 -10.27
N ALA A 45 3.55 -1.69 -9.28
CA ALA A 45 4.50 -0.69 -8.78
C ALA A 45 5.40 -0.16 -9.91
N ALA A 46 5.96 -1.06 -10.75
CA ALA A 46 6.78 -0.69 -11.91
C ALA A 46 6.04 0.09 -13.00
N LEU A 47 4.71 0.15 -12.95
CA LEU A 47 3.86 0.82 -13.92
C LEU A 47 3.08 2.00 -13.31
N GLY A 48 3.53 2.51 -12.15
CA GLY A 48 3.02 3.71 -11.50
C GLY A 48 1.83 3.49 -10.56
N GLY A 49 1.50 2.23 -10.20
CA GLY A 49 0.50 1.92 -9.18
C GLY A 49 -0.94 1.76 -9.69
N PHE A 50 -1.25 2.07 -10.95
CA PHE A 50 -2.62 2.11 -11.49
C PHE A 50 -2.88 1.17 -12.67
N VAL A 51 -2.07 0.15 -12.85
CA VAL A 51 -2.27 -0.79 -13.96
C VAL A 51 -3.48 -1.67 -13.69
N GLN A 52 -4.57 -1.34 -14.31
CA GLN A 52 -5.83 -2.05 -14.09
C GLN A 52 -6.29 -2.88 -15.28
N ILE A 53 -5.58 -2.86 -16.41
CA ILE A 53 -6.13 -3.44 -17.64
C ILE A 53 -5.06 -4.18 -18.38
N VAL A 54 -4.82 -5.38 -17.94
CA VAL A 54 -3.96 -6.29 -18.68
C VAL A 54 -4.70 -7.59 -18.93
N ASP A 55 -4.47 -8.13 -20.12
CA ASP A 55 -5.01 -9.40 -20.56
C ASP A 55 -4.27 -10.57 -19.90
N GLU A 56 -4.16 -10.55 -18.58
CA GLU A 56 -3.42 -11.56 -17.84
C GLU A 56 -4.27 -12.22 -16.75
N SER A 57 -4.45 -13.52 -16.91
CA SER A 57 -5.06 -14.40 -15.91
C SER A 57 -4.24 -14.56 -14.62
N LEU A 58 -3.11 -13.87 -14.49
CA LEU A 58 -2.17 -13.95 -13.38
C LEU A 58 -2.03 -12.64 -12.58
N GLY A 59 -2.81 -11.60 -12.91
CA GLY A 59 -2.85 -10.35 -12.14
C GLY A 59 -3.88 -10.46 -11.03
N LEU A 60 -3.44 -10.42 -9.78
CA LEU A 60 -4.31 -10.27 -8.60
C LEU A 60 -4.31 -8.80 -8.19
N LEU A 61 -4.98 -7.98 -9.00
CA LEU A 61 -5.02 -6.54 -8.82
C LEU A 61 -6.15 -6.14 -7.88
N GLN A 62 -5.85 -5.27 -6.94
CA GLN A 62 -6.72 -5.00 -5.79
C GLN A 62 -7.54 -3.71 -5.90
N PHE A 63 -7.07 -2.72 -6.68
CA PHE A 63 -7.74 -1.43 -6.77
C PHE A 63 -9.05 -1.44 -7.55
N ASN A 64 -9.17 -2.33 -8.55
CA ASN A 64 -10.40 -2.45 -9.30
C ASN A 64 -10.92 -3.89 -9.22
N PRO A 65 -11.98 -4.13 -8.46
CA PRO A 65 -12.51 -5.48 -8.27
C PRO A 65 -12.91 -6.17 -9.57
N ALA A 66 -13.27 -5.44 -10.63
CA ALA A 66 -13.60 -6.00 -11.93
C ALA A 66 -12.43 -6.76 -12.58
N MET A 67 -11.18 -6.42 -12.21
CA MET A 67 -10.00 -7.10 -12.74
C MET A 67 -9.92 -8.58 -12.35
N LEU A 68 -10.52 -8.95 -11.23
CA LEU A 68 -10.60 -10.34 -10.80
C LEU A 68 -11.31 -11.24 -11.82
N ALA A 69 -12.23 -10.71 -12.63
CA ALA A 69 -12.92 -11.43 -13.70
C ALA A 69 -11.99 -11.96 -14.81
N PHE A 70 -10.75 -11.47 -14.91
CA PHE A 70 -9.73 -12.02 -15.81
C PHE A 70 -9.12 -13.33 -15.31
N SER A 71 -9.18 -13.60 -14.01
CA SER A 71 -8.68 -14.84 -13.43
C SER A 71 -9.64 -16.00 -13.74
N LYS A 72 -9.23 -16.89 -14.61
CA LYS A 72 -10.02 -18.06 -15.04
C LYS A 72 -9.55 -19.37 -14.39
N ARG A 73 -8.62 -19.28 -13.46
CA ARG A 73 -8.01 -20.40 -12.73
C ARG A 73 -7.95 -20.06 -11.25
N VAL A 74 -7.83 -21.04 -10.39
CA VAL A 74 -7.45 -20.80 -9.01
C VAL A 74 -6.07 -20.16 -9.04
N ALA A 75 -5.93 -19.02 -8.39
CA ALA A 75 -4.69 -18.27 -8.36
C ALA A 75 -4.38 -17.78 -6.95
N PHE A 76 -3.11 -17.61 -6.68
CA PHE A 76 -2.64 -16.95 -5.49
C PHE A 76 -1.58 -15.92 -5.87
N GLY A 77 -1.45 -14.89 -5.07
CA GLY A 77 -0.39 -13.90 -5.22
C GLY A 77 0.02 -13.35 -3.87
N ALA A 78 1.29 -13.04 -3.76
CA ALA A 78 1.87 -12.36 -2.60
C ALA A 78 2.86 -11.30 -3.08
N ALA A 79 2.89 -10.18 -2.38
CA ALA A 79 3.82 -9.09 -2.65
C ALA A 79 4.28 -8.41 -1.35
N GLY A 80 5.46 -7.82 -1.42
CA GLY A 80 6.04 -7.00 -0.38
C GLY A 80 7.15 -6.13 -0.94
N TYR A 81 7.68 -5.24 -0.13
CA TYR A 81 8.79 -4.39 -0.52
C TYR A 81 9.70 -4.08 0.67
N VAL A 82 10.92 -3.73 0.35
CA VAL A 82 11.87 -3.10 1.27
C VAL A 82 11.94 -1.64 0.89
N THR A 83 11.81 -0.73 1.84
CA THR A 83 12.02 0.71 1.66
C THR A 83 13.26 1.17 2.39
N SER A 84 13.95 2.12 1.81
CA SER A 84 14.99 2.90 2.45
C SER A 84 14.61 4.36 2.29
N ASP A 85 14.37 5.03 3.41
CA ASP A 85 13.87 6.39 3.49
C ASP A 85 14.96 7.27 4.10
N ALA A 86 15.44 8.26 3.35
CA ALA A 86 16.41 9.24 3.78
C ALA A 86 15.68 10.56 4.06
N ASN A 87 15.35 10.77 5.34
CA ASN A 87 14.70 11.96 5.85
C ASN A 87 15.74 13.06 6.06
N GLN A 88 15.50 14.22 5.50
CA GLN A 88 16.40 15.38 5.58
C GLN A 88 15.64 16.64 6.03
N SER A 89 16.24 17.38 6.96
CA SER A 89 15.89 18.76 7.30
C SER A 89 17.13 19.65 7.15
N ALA A 90 17.02 20.93 7.47
CA ALA A 90 18.17 21.85 7.44
C ALA A 90 19.30 21.44 8.42
N GLU A 91 18.98 20.73 9.49
CA GLU A 91 19.90 20.43 10.60
C GLU A 91 20.20 18.95 10.76
N LEU A 92 19.35 18.05 10.22
CA LEU A 92 19.44 16.62 10.46
C LEU A 92 19.21 15.81 9.18
N GLU A 93 20.00 14.76 9.01
CA GLU A 93 19.78 13.72 8.00
C GLU A 93 19.74 12.36 8.69
N ARG A 94 18.70 11.57 8.40
CA ARG A 94 18.51 10.23 8.96
C ARG A 94 18.05 9.27 7.87
N THR A 95 18.68 8.11 7.79
CA THR A 95 18.28 7.04 6.88
C THR A 95 17.73 5.86 7.67
N THR A 96 16.58 5.37 7.25
CA THR A 96 15.89 4.22 7.84
C THR A 96 15.64 3.15 6.78
N VAL A 97 15.49 1.90 7.21
CA VAL A 97 15.18 0.77 6.32
C VAL A 97 14.09 -0.07 6.95
N ALA A 98 13.01 -0.30 6.19
CA ALA A 98 11.89 -1.11 6.64
C ALA A 98 11.51 -2.16 5.59
N THR A 99 10.87 -3.25 6.04
CA THR A 99 10.32 -4.30 5.18
C THR A 99 8.83 -4.40 5.41
N LYS A 100 8.05 -4.26 4.34
CA LYS A 100 6.58 -4.27 4.40
C LYS A 100 6.02 -5.43 3.59
N PHE A 101 5.09 -6.15 4.22
CA PHE A 101 4.26 -7.13 3.52
C PHE A 101 2.99 -6.43 3.04
N SER A 102 2.87 -6.22 1.73
CA SER A 102 1.81 -5.37 1.19
C SER A 102 0.53 -6.13 0.89
N THR A 103 0.62 -7.36 0.38
CA THR A 103 -0.59 -8.09 -0.05
C THR A 103 -0.41 -9.60 -0.14
N LEU A 104 -1.49 -10.31 0.17
CA LEU A 104 -1.69 -11.73 -0.09
C LEU A 104 -3.11 -11.93 -0.63
N MET A 105 -3.29 -12.66 -1.71
CA MET A 105 -4.60 -12.90 -2.28
C MET A 105 -4.75 -14.30 -2.85
N PHE A 106 -5.95 -14.85 -2.67
CA PHE A 106 -6.40 -16.11 -3.27
C PHE A 106 -7.64 -15.86 -4.10
N ALA A 107 -7.65 -16.34 -5.34
CA ALA A 107 -8.75 -16.20 -6.28
C ALA A 107 -9.28 -17.57 -6.72
N PHE A 108 -10.59 -17.67 -6.82
CA PHE A 108 -11.31 -18.89 -7.12
C PHE A 108 -12.35 -18.64 -8.22
N PRO A 109 -12.21 -19.20 -9.43
CA PRO A 109 -13.27 -19.17 -10.42
C PRO A 109 -14.46 -20.01 -9.92
N LEU A 110 -15.62 -19.39 -9.89
CA LEU A 110 -16.87 -20.01 -9.42
C LEU A 110 -17.65 -20.60 -10.61
N PHE A 111 -18.73 -19.95 -10.99
CA PHE A 111 -19.66 -20.48 -11.98
C PHE A 111 -19.13 -20.37 -13.40
N ARG A 112 -18.90 -21.52 -14.09
CA ARG A 112 -18.51 -21.64 -15.52
C ARG A 112 -17.43 -20.62 -15.96
N ARG A 113 -16.55 -20.17 -15.03
CA ARG A 113 -15.53 -19.13 -15.24
C ARG A 113 -16.07 -17.76 -15.64
N THR A 114 -17.37 -17.52 -15.49
CA THR A 114 -17.98 -16.19 -15.64
C THR A 114 -17.93 -15.39 -14.36
N LEU A 115 -17.92 -16.07 -13.22
CA LEU A 115 -17.86 -15.47 -11.89
C LEU A 115 -16.56 -15.91 -11.21
N THR A 116 -15.86 -14.99 -10.57
CA THR A 116 -14.63 -15.25 -9.80
C THR A 116 -14.74 -14.55 -8.47
N ALA A 117 -14.42 -15.26 -7.39
CA ALA A 117 -14.31 -14.69 -6.05
C ALA A 117 -12.85 -14.66 -5.60
N SER A 118 -12.52 -13.77 -4.68
CA SER A 118 -11.23 -13.76 -4.00
C SER A 118 -11.37 -13.35 -2.55
N VAL A 119 -10.39 -13.75 -1.76
CA VAL A 119 -10.16 -13.31 -0.38
C VAL A 119 -8.68 -13.09 -0.19
N GLY A 120 -8.30 -12.14 0.65
CA GLY A 120 -6.89 -11.84 0.85
C GLY A 120 -6.61 -10.97 2.07
N TYR A 121 -5.38 -10.48 2.10
CA TYR A 121 -4.86 -9.49 3.03
C TYR A 121 -4.35 -8.30 2.21
N ARG A 122 -4.58 -7.09 2.68
CA ARG A 122 -4.11 -5.83 2.11
C ARG A 122 -3.66 -4.90 3.23
N GLY A 123 -2.39 -4.48 3.21
CA GLY A 123 -1.93 -3.37 4.05
C GLY A 123 -2.50 -2.04 3.54
N HIS A 124 -2.83 -1.11 4.42
CA HIS A 124 -3.41 0.18 4.07
C HIS A 124 -2.50 1.35 4.42
N TYR A 125 -2.16 1.50 5.69
CA TYR A 125 -1.34 2.59 6.20
C TYR A 125 -0.27 2.07 7.14
N ASP A 126 0.84 2.76 7.12
CA ASP A 126 2.01 2.52 7.93
C ASP A 126 2.39 3.82 8.63
N PRO A 127 2.17 3.89 9.95
CA PRO A 127 2.48 5.08 10.74
C PRO A 127 3.88 5.05 11.32
N ASP A 128 4.69 4.00 11.07
CA ASP A 128 5.98 3.83 11.75
C ASP A 128 6.87 5.06 11.59
N PHE A 129 7.15 5.71 12.70
CA PHE A 129 8.00 6.89 12.76
C PHE A 129 8.57 7.07 14.16
N ASP A 130 9.85 7.43 14.28
CA ASP A 130 10.46 7.81 15.55
C ASP A 130 11.37 9.03 15.37
N TYR A 131 11.48 9.84 16.42
CA TYR A 131 12.49 10.88 16.54
C TYR A 131 12.93 11.05 17.98
N SER A 132 14.13 11.63 18.18
CA SER A 132 14.67 11.96 19.49
C SER A 132 15.26 13.37 19.45
N ILE A 133 14.89 14.19 20.43
CA ILE A 133 15.38 15.56 20.57
C ILE A 133 16.11 15.66 21.91
N PRO A 134 17.42 15.96 21.95
CA PRO A 134 18.11 16.20 23.17
C PRO A 134 17.71 17.55 23.78
N GLY A 135 17.60 17.59 25.10
CA GLY A 135 17.28 18.79 25.84
C GLY A 135 18.08 18.89 27.15
N THR A 136 17.98 20.00 27.80
CA THR A 136 18.57 20.23 29.11
C THR A 136 17.56 20.95 29.98
N THR A 137 17.33 20.43 31.18
CA THR A 137 16.45 21.05 32.18
C THR A 137 17.02 22.38 32.71
N THR A 138 16.18 23.17 33.32
CA THR A 138 16.64 24.42 34.03
C THR A 138 17.63 24.15 35.16
N SER A 139 17.66 22.93 35.68
CA SER A 139 18.63 22.47 36.69
C SER A 139 19.94 21.95 36.09
N GLY A 140 20.07 21.90 34.75
CA GLY A 140 21.26 21.46 34.03
C GLY A 140 21.32 19.93 33.81
N GLU A 141 20.24 19.21 34.04
CA GLU A 141 20.15 17.77 33.77
C GLU A 141 19.81 17.53 32.29
N GLU A 142 20.57 16.66 31.63
CA GLU A 142 20.36 16.31 30.22
C GLU A 142 19.24 15.27 30.10
N TYR A 143 18.40 15.39 29.07
CA TYR A 143 17.36 14.44 28.74
C TYR A 143 17.20 14.30 27.23
N ASN A 144 16.55 13.21 26.81
CA ASN A 144 16.09 12.99 25.44
C ASN A 144 14.57 12.87 25.42
N ASP A 145 13.89 13.73 24.66
CA ASP A 145 12.50 13.53 24.33
C ASP A 145 12.40 12.65 23.09
N ILE A 146 11.82 11.47 23.27
CA ILE A 146 11.67 10.46 22.25
C ILE A 146 10.19 10.30 21.94
N PHE A 147 9.83 10.43 20.68
CA PHE A 147 8.52 10.09 20.17
C PHE A 147 8.63 8.89 19.25
N GLU A 148 7.84 7.86 19.51
CA GLU A 148 7.74 6.66 18.70
C GLU A 148 6.27 6.48 18.28
N ARG A 149 6.04 6.28 17.01
CA ARG A 149 4.75 5.88 16.46
C ARG A 149 4.92 4.58 15.71
N SER A 150 4.07 3.60 15.95
CA SER A 150 4.19 2.27 15.36
C SER A 150 2.83 1.63 15.10
N GLY A 151 2.84 0.54 14.31
CA GLY A 151 1.65 -0.25 14.04
C GLY A 151 1.20 -0.21 12.59
N GLY A 152 -0.08 0.08 12.35
CA GLY A 152 -0.65 0.22 11.01
C GLY A 152 -2.03 -0.34 10.84
N THR A 153 -2.59 -0.09 9.66
CA THR A 153 -3.91 -0.59 9.29
C THR A 153 -3.83 -1.56 8.13
N TRP A 154 -4.71 -2.54 8.16
CA TRP A 154 -4.81 -3.59 7.15
C TRP A 154 -6.25 -4.04 6.97
N GLY A 155 -6.55 -4.67 5.85
CA GLY A 155 -7.89 -5.17 5.56
C GLY A 155 -7.90 -6.58 4.99
N VAL A 156 -9.05 -7.23 5.14
CA VAL A 156 -9.39 -8.51 4.52
C VAL A 156 -10.43 -8.26 3.43
N PRO A 157 -10.02 -8.01 2.17
CA PRO A 157 -10.94 -7.83 1.07
C PRO A 157 -11.55 -9.17 0.64
N ILE A 158 -12.87 -9.19 0.52
CA ILE A 158 -13.65 -10.27 -0.08
C ILE A 158 -14.26 -9.70 -1.36
N THR A 159 -13.83 -10.20 -2.51
CA THR A 159 -14.18 -9.64 -3.82
C THR A 159 -14.92 -10.65 -4.66
N VAL A 160 -15.93 -10.19 -5.39
CA VAL A 160 -16.60 -10.97 -6.43
C VAL A 160 -16.62 -10.17 -7.72
N ALA A 161 -16.28 -10.82 -8.82
CA ALA A 161 -16.28 -10.19 -10.14
C ALA A 161 -16.93 -11.07 -11.20
N ALA A 162 -17.62 -10.43 -12.13
CA ALA A 162 -18.32 -11.05 -13.24
C ALA A 162 -17.73 -10.66 -14.58
N ASP A 163 -17.54 -11.66 -15.45
CA ASP A 163 -17.17 -11.49 -16.84
C ASP A 163 -18.44 -11.34 -17.70
N LEU A 164 -18.74 -10.14 -18.15
CA LEU A 164 -19.88 -9.82 -19.01
C LEU A 164 -19.54 -9.95 -20.51
N GLY A 165 -18.52 -10.74 -20.81
CA GLY A 165 -18.07 -11.01 -22.16
C GLY A 165 -16.87 -10.16 -22.60
N ARG A 166 -16.73 -9.97 -23.91
CA ARG A 166 -15.50 -9.35 -24.45
C ARG A 166 -15.36 -7.86 -24.14
N TYR A 167 -16.46 -7.19 -23.88
CA TYR A 167 -16.49 -5.73 -23.77
C TYR A 167 -16.39 -5.19 -22.34
N ALA A 168 -16.97 -5.90 -21.38
CA ALA A 168 -17.11 -5.39 -20.03
C ALA A 168 -16.86 -6.45 -18.95
N LYS A 169 -16.38 -6.00 -17.81
CA LYS A 169 -16.25 -6.75 -16.57
C LYS A 169 -16.65 -5.84 -15.41
N VAL A 170 -17.28 -6.40 -14.42
CA VAL A 170 -17.71 -5.68 -13.21
C VAL A 170 -17.30 -6.45 -11.97
N GLY A 171 -17.14 -5.76 -10.86
CA GLY A 171 -16.81 -6.38 -9.60
C GLY A 171 -17.18 -5.52 -8.40
N GLY A 172 -17.32 -6.17 -7.27
CA GLY A 172 -17.54 -5.55 -5.97
C GLY A 172 -16.68 -6.20 -4.89
N THR A 173 -16.32 -5.43 -3.90
CA THR A 173 -15.51 -5.83 -2.74
C THR A 173 -16.19 -5.37 -1.46
N ILE A 174 -16.17 -6.23 -0.45
CA ILE A 174 -16.38 -5.86 0.96
C ILE A 174 -15.02 -6.07 1.63
N SER A 175 -14.56 -5.08 2.38
CA SER A 175 -13.28 -5.15 3.09
C SER A 175 -13.51 -4.95 4.58
N LEU A 176 -12.99 -5.86 5.39
CA LEU A 176 -12.98 -5.77 6.84
C LEU A 176 -11.65 -5.18 7.26
N GLU A 177 -11.69 -3.93 7.72
CA GLU A 177 -10.50 -3.16 8.08
C GLU A 177 -10.22 -3.28 9.57
N ARG A 178 -8.94 -3.39 9.92
CA ARG A 178 -8.44 -3.47 11.28
C ARG A 178 -7.09 -2.79 11.37
N GLY A 179 -6.71 -2.37 12.57
CA GLY A 179 -5.37 -1.85 12.81
C GLY A 179 -5.15 -1.49 14.26
N THR A 180 -3.88 -1.23 14.57
CA THR A 180 -3.46 -0.69 15.84
C THR A 180 -2.43 0.39 15.54
N ILE A 181 -2.59 1.56 16.15
CA ILE A 181 -1.64 2.68 16.07
C ILE A 181 -1.24 3.00 17.51
N GLU A 182 0.04 2.85 17.80
CA GLU A 182 0.62 3.17 19.09
C GLU A 182 1.46 4.44 18.96
N ASN A 183 1.19 5.44 19.80
CA ASN A 183 2.01 6.62 19.99
C ASN A 183 2.64 6.54 21.37
N ARG A 184 3.95 6.64 21.45
CA ARG A 184 4.70 6.63 22.69
C ARG A 184 5.57 7.87 22.80
N TRP A 185 5.43 8.58 23.89
CA TRP A 185 6.27 9.70 24.28
C TRP A 185 7.10 9.27 25.49
N LEU A 186 8.41 9.40 25.41
CA LEU A 186 9.35 9.07 26.48
C LEU A 186 10.28 10.26 26.68
N THR A 187 10.32 10.79 27.91
CA THR A 187 11.39 11.67 28.35
C THR A 187 12.37 10.86 29.15
N ASP A 188 13.55 10.58 28.57
CA ASP A 188 14.63 9.77 29.12
C ASP A 188 15.70 10.68 29.72
N PHE A 189 15.84 10.67 31.07
CA PHE A 189 16.81 11.47 31.81
C PHE A 189 18.12 10.73 31.95
N THR A 190 19.24 11.35 31.56
CA THR A 190 20.59 10.76 31.67
C THR A 190 21.11 10.71 33.08
N GLY A 191 20.46 11.41 34.03
CA GLY A 191 20.83 11.46 35.46
C GLY A 191 20.14 10.41 36.30
N SER A 192 20.76 9.99 37.39
CA SER A 192 20.19 8.99 38.33
C SER A 192 19.12 9.55 39.28
N ASN A 193 18.86 10.85 39.27
CA ASN A 193 18.01 11.53 40.25
C ASN A 193 16.58 11.80 39.75
N THR A 194 16.32 11.66 38.45
CA THR A 194 15.02 11.90 37.85
C THR A 194 14.49 10.62 37.24
N VAL A 195 13.20 10.36 37.40
CA VAL A 195 12.53 9.18 36.85
C VAL A 195 12.04 9.51 35.48
N ASP A 196 12.29 8.61 34.53
CA ASP A 196 11.79 8.72 33.15
C ASP A 196 10.27 8.80 33.14
N ALA A 197 9.75 9.65 32.27
CA ALA A 197 8.32 9.81 32.06
C ALA A 197 7.92 9.18 30.73
N THR A 198 6.98 8.24 30.77
CA THR A 198 6.42 7.63 29.55
C THR A 198 4.92 7.88 29.49
N SER A 199 4.45 8.30 28.32
CA SER A 199 3.04 8.33 27.96
C SER A 199 2.85 7.45 26.73
N THR A 200 1.89 6.53 26.76
CA THR A 200 1.57 5.66 25.64
C THR A 200 0.08 5.79 25.33
N GLN A 201 -0.24 6.00 24.08
CA GLN A 201 -1.60 6.02 23.57
C GLN A 201 -1.73 4.95 22.47
N ILE A 202 -2.62 3.99 22.69
CA ILE A 202 -2.93 2.91 21.77
C ILE A 202 -4.31 3.16 21.18
N ARG A 203 -4.43 3.16 19.87
CA ARG A 203 -5.68 3.23 19.12
C ARG A 203 -5.89 1.93 18.37
N GLU A 204 -6.92 1.18 18.74
CA GLU A 204 -7.37 0.02 17.98
C GLU A 204 -8.50 0.48 17.04
N VAL A 205 -8.33 0.27 15.74
CA VAL A 205 -9.26 0.76 14.72
C VAL A 205 -9.96 -0.37 14.00
N SER A 206 -11.24 -0.20 13.71
CA SER A 206 -12.03 -1.16 12.97
C SER A 206 -13.08 -0.51 12.09
N ALA A 207 -13.20 -0.98 10.83
CA ALA A 207 -14.19 -0.49 9.88
C ALA A 207 -14.64 -1.57 8.90
N THR A 208 -15.71 -1.30 8.18
CA THR A 208 -16.14 -2.11 7.03
C THR A 208 -16.27 -1.21 5.81
N GLY A 209 -15.50 -1.50 4.78
CA GLY A 209 -15.49 -0.76 3.52
C GLY A 209 -16.14 -1.51 2.38
N PHE A 210 -16.56 -0.76 1.36
CA PHE A 210 -17.11 -1.28 0.12
C PHE A 210 -16.33 -0.73 -1.06
N GLY A 211 -16.17 -1.57 -2.10
CA GLY A 211 -15.55 -1.16 -3.35
C GLY A 211 -16.37 -1.66 -4.53
N ALA A 212 -16.38 -0.88 -5.60
CA ALA A 212 -16.99 -1.26 -6.86
C ALA A 212 -16.05 -0.94 -8.02
N GLY A 213 -16.18 -1.67 -9.12
CA GLY A 213 -15.34 -1.40 -10.28
C GLY A 213 -15.93 -1.93 -11.58
N VAL A 214 -15.52 -1.27 -12.64
CA VAL A 214 -15.85 -1.67 -14.01
C VAL A 214 -14.61 -1.56 -14.90
N VAL A 215 -14.48 -2.49 -15.83
CA VAL A 215 -13.49 -2.45 -16.89
C VAL A 215 -14.20 -2.61 -18.20
N VAL A 216 -13.98 -1.70 -19.13
CA VAL A 216 -14.52 -1.75 -20.51
C VAL A 216 -13.39 -1.83 -21.54
N ARG A 217 -13.65 -2.56 -22.62
CA ARG A 217 -12.75 -2.69 -23.78
C ARG A 217 -13.49 -2.23 -25.02
N PRO A 218 -13.50 -0.92 -25.29
CA PRO A 218 -14.28 -0.37 -26.40
C PRO A 218 -13.78 -0.86 -27.77
N ILE A 219 -12.46 -0.99 -27.90
CA ILE A 219 -11.79 -1.50 -29.10
C ILE A 219 -10.66 -2.44 -28.76
N ALA A 220 -10.17 -3.20 -29.73
CA ALA A 220 -9.03 -4.08 -29.55
C ALA A 220 -7.78 -3.29 -29.13
N GLY A 221 -7.13 -3.72 -28.06
CA GLY A 221 -5.91 -3.09 -27.55
C GLY A 221 -6.12 -1.87 -26.66
N VAL A 222 -7.36 -1.40 -26.45
CA VAL A 222 -7.67 -0.33 -25.51
C VAL A 222 -8.55 -0.87 -24.38
N GLY A 223 -8.22 -0.52 -23.18
CA GLY A 223 -9.02 -0.80 -21.99
C GLY A 223 -9.14 0.43 -21.12
N ILE A 224 -10.30 0.61 -20.48
CA ILE A 224 -10.59 1.70 -19.54
C ILE A 224 -11.19 1.07 -18.28
N GLY A 225 -10.70 1.46 -17.13
CA GLY A 225 -11.17 1.01 -15.82
C GLY A 225 -11.57 2.19 -14.95
N LEU A 226 -12.67 2.02 -14.24
CA LEU A 226 -13.10 2.90 -13.17
C LEU A 226 -13.31 2.06 -11.91
N ALA A 227 -12.88 2.57 -10.78
CA ALA A 227 -13.12 1.97 -9.48
C ALA A 227 -13.46 3.03 -8.45
N PHE A 228 -14.17 2.59 -7.44
CA PHE A 228 -14.60 3.38 -6.30
C PHE A 228 -14.35 2.57 -5.03
N GLU A 229 -13.73 3.20 -4.03
CA GLU A 229 -13.63 2.72 -2.65
C GLU A 229 -14.47 3.66 -1.78
N SER A 230 -15.36 3.09 -0.97
CA SER A 230 -16.24 3.88 -0.11
C SER A 230 -15.46 4.60 0.98
N GLU A 231 -16.10 5.57 1.57
CA GLU A 231 -15.71 6.10 2.87
C GLU A 231 -15.61 4.99 3.90
N LEU A 232 -14.68 5.13 4.84
CA LEU A 232 -14.47 4.20 5.95
C LEU A 232 -14.74 4.95 7.26
N ASP A 233 -15.82 4.53 7.91
CA ASP A 233 -16.14 4.97 9.27
C ASP A 233 -15.47 3.99 10.24
N TYR A 234 -14.41 4.43 10.91
CA TYR A 234 -13.70 3.63 11.89
C TYR A 234 -14.26 3.85 13.29
N ASP A 235 -14.60 2.75 13.95
CA ASP A 235 -14.68 2.70 15.40
C ASP A 235 -13.26 2.63 15.96
N VAL A 236 -12.93 3.50 16.92
CA VAL A 236 -11.58 3.64 17.48
C VAL A 236 -11.63 3.52 18.99
N ASP A 237 -11.09 2.43 19.52
CA ASP A 237 -10.91 2.23 20.95
C ASP A 237 -9.55 2.81 21.36
N VAL A 238 -9.54 3.83 22.21
CA VAL A 238 -8.32 4.51 22.69
C VAL A 238 -8.01 4.11 24.10
N THR A 239 -6.77 3.70 24.34
CA THR A 239 -6.23 3.47 25.67
C THR A 239 -5.01 4.34 25.89
N GLU A 240 -5.01 5.12 26.98
CA GLU A 240 -3.89 5.97 27.40
C GLU A 240 -3.33 5.50 28.74
N SER A 241 -2.01 5.37 28.79
CA SER A 241 -1.26 5.02 30.01
C SER A 241 -0.13 6.02 30.24
N PHE A 242 0.12 6.34 31.50
CA PHE A 242 1.16 7.27 31.92
C PHE A 242 2.01 6.65 33.03
N THR A 243 3.32 6.86 32.97
CA THR A 243 4.20 6.49 34.07
C THR A 243 3.75 7.24 35.35
N ASN A 244 3.65 6.52 36.47
CA ASN A 244 3.25 7.04 37.76
C ASN A 244 1.75 7.39 37.95
N THR A 245 0.87 6.99 37.05
CA THR A 245 -0.58 7.04 37.28
C THR A 245 -1.12 5.67 37.72
N ALA A 246 -2.16 5.70 38.54
CA ALA A 246 -2.68 4.47 39.16
C ALA A 246 -3.63 3.66 38.22
N ALA A 247 -4.08 4.25 37.14
CA ALA A 247 -5.01 3.60 36.19
C ALA A 247 -4.87 4.16 34.78
N ASP A 248 -5.02 3.29 33.80
CA ASP A 248 -5.15 3.65 32.39
C ASP A 248 -6.53 4.31 32.16
N THR A 249 -6.59 5.20 31.19
CA THR A 249 -7.82 5.82 30.73
C THR A 249 -8.21 5.20 29.39
N SER A 250 -9.47 4.79 29.24
CA SER A 250 -9.99 4.28 27.96
C SER A 250 -11.24 5.03 27.56
N TYR A 251 -11.35 5.32 26.26
CA TYR A 251 -12.51 6.00 25.67
C TYR A 251 -12.63 5.65 24.17
N ASP A 252 -13.81 5.86 23.63
CA ASP A 252 -14.13 5.58 22.23
C ASP A 252 -14.08 6.89 21.42
N GLU A 253 -13.52 6.80 20.23
CA GLU A 253 -13.52 7.86 19.22
C GLU A 253 -14.08 7.32 17.90
N THR A 254 -14.41 8.21 16.99
CA THR A 254 -14.72 7.87 15.60
C THR A 254 -13.76 8.56 14.66
N MET A 255 -13.44 7.91 13.56
CA MET A 255 -12.58 8.46 12.53
C MET A 255 -13.18 8.17 11.15
N VAL A 256 -13.27 9.18 10.30
CA VAL A 256 -13.80 9.08 8.94
C VAL A 256 -12.70 9.26 7.92
N GLN A 257 -12.43 8.24 7.13
CA GLN A 257 -11.54 8.32 5.97
C GLN A 257 -12.37 8.50 4.71
N PRO A 258 -12.12 9.53 3.89
CA PRO A 258 -12.94 9.83 2.73
C PRO A 258 -12.86 8.78 1.62
N ALA A 259 -13.91 8.72 0.83
CA ALA A 259 -14.02 7.86 -0.35
C ALA A 259 -12.94 8.18 -1.39
N ARG A 260 -12.59 7.17 -2.20
CA ARG A 260 -11.59 7.28 -3.26
C ARG A 260 -12.13 6.87 -4.62
N TRP A 261 -11.85 7.69 -5.62
CA TRP A 261 -12.13 7.42 -7.03
C TRP A 261 -10.85 7.10 -7.78
N ILE A 262 -10.88 6.09 -8.64
CA ILE A 262 -9.72 5.64 -9.41
C ILE A 262 -10.14 5.45 -10.86
N ALA A 263 -9.39 6.08 -11.76
CA ALA A 263 -9.54 5.92 -13.21
C ALA A 263 -8.24 5.42 -13.82
N SER A 264 -8.32 4.55 -14.81
CA SER A 264 -7.15 4.02 -15.50
C SER A 264 -7.43 3.66 -16.94
N ALA A 265 -6.40 3.70 -17.76
CA ALA A 265 -6.45 3.29 -19.14
C ALA A 265 -5.19 2.50 -19.52
N ALA A 266 -5.35 1.60 -20.48
CA ALA A 266 -4.23 0.91 -21.10
C ALA A 266 -4.43 0.90 -22.62
N TRP A 267 -3.37 1.16 -23.35
CA TRP A 267 -3.33 1.14 -24.80
C TRP A 267 -2.17 0.32 -25.32
N ARG A 268 -2.48 -0.77 -26.03
CA ARG A 268 -1.50 -1.55 -26.78
C ARG A 268 -1.15 -0.83 -28.06
N ALA A 269 -0.17 0.08 -28.01
CA ALA A 269 0.22 0.94 -29.10
C ALA A 269 0.90 0.17 -30.25
N ALA A 270 1.63 -0.92 -29.90
CA ALA A 270 2.28 -1.79 -30.87
C ALA A 270 2.41 -3.22 -30.33
N ARG A 271 2.87 -4.13 -31.16
CA ARG A 271 3.15 -5.50 -30.72
C ARG A 271 4.25 -5.52 -29.64
N GLY A 272 3.88 -5.98 -28.45
CA GLY A 272 4.77 -6.02 -27.28
C GLY A 272 4.93 -4.69 -26.56
N PHE A 273 4.34 -3.59 -27.02
CA PHE A 273 4.41 -2.28 -26.39
C PHE A 273 3.03 -1.82 -25.90
N THR A 274 2.93 -1.54 -24.61
CA THR A 274 1.70 -1.07 -23.97
C THR A 274 1.99 0.17 -23.14
N VAL A 275 1.14 1.17 -23.26
CA VAL A 275 1.11 2.39 -22.46
C VAL A 275 -0.01 2.27 -21.44
N TYR A 276 0.25 2.70 -20.22
CA TYR A 276 -0.69 2.71 -19.11
C TYR A 276 -0.77 4.11 -18.54
N GLY A 277 -1.95 4.54 -18.15
CA GLY A 277 -2.17 5.78 -17.45
C GLY A 277 -3.23 5.60 -16.37
N GLY A 278 -3.14 6.35 -15.31
CA GLY A 278 -4.15 6.34 -14.27
C GLY A 278 -4.07 7.54 -13.36
N ALA A 279 -5.17 7.78 -12.67
CA ALA A 279 -5.29 8.81 -11.66
C ALA A 279 -6.21 8.34 -10.55
N SER A 280 -6.00 8.87 -9.34
CA SER A 280 -6.97 8.74 -8.26
C SER A 280 -7.17 10.08 -7.56
N PHE A 281 -8.33 10.19 -6.93
CA PHE A 281 -8.78 11.37 -6.21
C PHE A 281 -9.47 10.96 -4.91
N SER A 282 -9.17 11.67 -3.82
CA SER A 282 -9.85 11.55 -2.54
C SER A 282 -9.92 12.92 -1.88
N ASP A 283 -11.09 13.29 -1.37
CA ASP A 283 -11.34 14.59 -0.73
C ASP A 283 -11.10 14.49 0.78
N PHE A 284 -9.85 14.69 1.21
CA PHE A 284 -9.48 14.62 2.62
C PHE A 284 -9.93 15.83 3.45
N THR A 285 -10.52 16.86 2.84
CA THR A 285 -11.20 17.90 3.64
C THR A 285 -12.37 17.35 4.45
N LYS A 286 -12.83 16.13 4.11
CA LYS A 286 -13.87 15.38 4.81
C LYS A 286 -13.33 14.36 5.82
N PHE A 287 -12.02 14.31 6.01
CA PHE A 287 -11.43 13.46 7.04
C PHE A 287 -11.77 14.01 8.42
N GLU A 288 -12.21 13.12 9.32
CA GLU A 288 -12.54 13.43 10.70
C GLU A 288 -11.76 12.51 11.65
N GLY A 289 -11.42 13.01 12.83
CA GLY A 289 -10.74 12.26 13.88
C GLY A 289 -9.23 12.55 13.96
N LEU A 290 -8.54 11.83 14.86
CA LEU A 290 -7.10 11.91 15.15
C LEU A 290 -6.58 13.29 15.60
N ALA A 291 -7.45 14.19 16.02
CA ALA A 291 -7.07 15.54 16.47
C ALA A 291 -6.17 16.32 15.46
N PHE A 292 -6.22 15.97 14.17
CA PHE A 292 -5.48 16.66 13.14
C PHE A 292 -6.12 18.00 12.81
N PRO A 293 -5.35 19.09 12.62
CA PRO A 293 -5.91 20.41 12.24
C PRO A 293 -6.64 20.33 10.90
N THR A 294 -7.96 20.51 10.93
CA THR A 294 -8.83 20.37 9.73
C THR A 294 -8.57 21.43 8.68
N ASP A 295 -8.07 22.61 9.07
CA ASP A 295 -7.66 23.71 8.18
C ASP A 295 -6.42 23.38 7.33
N ARG A 296 -5.70 22.28 7.65
CA ARG A 296 -4.57 21.79 6.88
C ARG A 296 -4.91 20.63 5.94
N LEU A 297 -6.13 20.12 5.99
CA LEU A 297 -6.56 19.04 5.13
C LEU A 297 -6.88 19.56 3.72
N THR A 298 -6.45 18.81 2.71
CA THR A 298 -6.67 19.13 1.30
C THR A 298 -7.09 17.89 0.51
N GLU A 299 -7.31 18.06 -0.77
CA GLU A 299 -7.58 16.95 -1.69
C GLU A 299 -6.30 16.17 -1.99
N GLU A 300 -6.38 14.83 -1.96
CA GLU A 300 -5.33 13.93 -2.44
C GLU A 300 -5.50 13.70 -3.95
N TRP A 301 -4.46 13.95 -4.71
CA TRP A 301 -4.39 13.65 -6.13
C TRP A 301 -3.19 12.79 -6.46
N VAL A 302 -3.43 11.73 -7.23
CA VAL A 302 -2.35 10.90 -7.75
C VAL A 302 -2.54 10.72 -9.25
N ALA A 303 -1.46 10.90 -10.02
CA ALA A 303 -1.43 10.63 -11.45
C ALA A 303 -0.18 9.83 -11.81
N ALA A 304 -0.31 8.87 -12.72
CA ALA A 304 0.81 8.05 -13.15
C ALA A 304 0.73 7.69 -14.64
N LEU A 305 1.90 7.54 -15.24
CA LEU A 305 2.12 7.04 -16.59
C LEU A 305 3.13 5.90 -16.56
N GLY A 306 2.78 4.77 -17.21
CA GLY A 306 3.61 3.58 -17.25
C GLY A 306 3.78 3.05 -18.69
N LEU A 307 4.92 2.42 -18.94
CA LEU A 307 5.26 1.78 -20.21
C LEU A 307 5.69 0.34 -19.94
N GLU A 308 5.18 -0.60 -20.72
CA GLU A 308 5.66 -1.98 -20.72
C GLU A 308 6.07 -2.37 -22.14
N TYR A 309 7.29 -2.90 -22.24
CA TYR A 309 7.77 -3.48 -23.48
C TYR A 309 8.18 -4.93 -23.28
N ARG A 310 7.64 -5.82 -24.16
CA ARG A 310 7.98 -7.23 -24.17
C ARG A 310 8.64 -7.58 -25.50
N PHE A 311 9.93 -7.87 -25.45
CA PHE A 311 10.68 -8.32 -26.61
C PHE A 311 10.11 -9.64 -27.15
N ARG A 312 10.13 -9.78 -28.48
CA ARG A 312 9.66 -11.02 -29.14
C ARG A 312 10.49 -12.22 -28.68
N GLY A 313 9.81 -13.25 -28.16
CA GLY A 313 10.46 -14.46 -27.64
C GLY A 313 11.02 -14.32 -26.21
N SER A 314 11.06 -13.10 -25.64
CA SER A 314 11.50 -12.91 -24.26
C SER A 314 10.39 -13.20 -23.25
N ARG A 315 10.79 -13.75 -22.11
CA ARG A 315 9.95 -13.92 -20.93
C ARG A 315 10.13 -12.77 -19.93
N PHE A 316 11.02 -11.84 -20.24
CA PHE A 316 11.37 -10.70 -19.41
C PHE A 316 10.79 -9.42 -20.03
N PRO A 317 9.64 -8.91 -19.56
CA PRO A 317 9.17 -7.58 -19.93
C PRO A 317 10.05 -6.52 -19.25
N VAL A 318 10.21 -5.38 -19.90
CA VAL A 318 10.81 -4.18 -19.30
C VAL A 318 9.71 -3.17 -19.03
N ARG A 319 9.72 -2.54 -17.87
CA ARG A 319 8.71 -1.59 -17.42
C ARG A 319 9.38 -0.33 -16.91
N LEU A 320 8.73 0.79 -17.15
CA LEU A 320 9.16 2.12 -16.70
C LEU A 320 7.92 2.92 -16.36
N SER A 321 7.96 3.72 -15.30
CA SER A 321 6.88 4.65 -14.98
C SER A 321 7.36 5.90 -14.28
N GLY A 322 6.50 6.94 -14.35
CA GLY A 322 6.55 8.15 -13.53
C GLY A 322 5.21 8.34 -12.84
N ARG A 323 5.26 8.85 -11.60
CA ARG A 323 4.10 9.14 -10.77
C ARG A 323 4.28 10.46 -10.06
N TYR A 324 3.20 11.22 -10.01
CA TYR A 324 3.04 12.43 -9.24
C TYR A 324 1.89 12.26 -8.24
N GLU A 325 2.08 12.74 -7.01
CA GLU A 325 1.09 12.66 -5.94
C GLU A 325 1.11 13.97 -5.15
N LYS A 326 -0.06 14.53 -4.89
CA LYS A 326 -0.28 15.58 -3.91
C LYS A 326 -0.79 14.93 -2.64
N LEU A 327 -0.09 15.13 -1.52
CA LEU A 327 -0.50 14.59 -0.22
C LEU A 327 -1.75 15.30 0.28
N PRO A 328 -2.55 14.64 1.13
CA PRO A 328 -3.86 15.15 1.57
C PRO A 328 -3.80 16.21 2.67
N TYR A 329 -2.64 16.79 2.95
CA TYR A 329 -2.46 17.80 3.98
C TYR A 329 -1.34 18.78 3.59
N THR A 330 -1.40 19.97 4.21
CA THR A 330 -0.38 21.02 4.09
C THR A 330 0.43 21.16 5.39
N LEU A 331 1.57 21.80 5.29
CA LEU A 331 2.33 22.23 6.46
C LEU A 331 1.67 23.45 7.17
N PRO A 332 2.15 23.84 8.38
CA PRO A 332 1.61 24.98 9.12
C PRO A 332 1.60 26.31 8.36
N ASP A 333 2.48 26.48 7.39
CA ASP A 333 2.58 27.65 6.51
C ASP A 333 1.62 27.59 5.30
N GLY A 334 0.86 26.51 5.14
CA GLY A 334 -0.08 26.29 4.06
C GLY A 334 0.53 25.71 2.78
N GLU A 335 1.84 25.41 2.76
CA GLU A 335 2.51 24.86 1.60
C GLU A 335 2.09 23.40 1.33
N GLU A 336 1.80 23.11 0.06
CA GLU A 336 1.43 21.77 -0.40
C GLU A 336 2.63 20.82 -0.40
N ILE A 337 2.39 19.59 -0.02
CA ILE A 337 3.41 18.54 -0.05
C ILE A 337 3.15 17.63 -1.23
N THR A 338 4.17 17.45 -2.06
CA THR A 338 4.08 16.60 -3.24
C THR A 338 5.10 15.46 -3.20
N ARG A 339 4.70 14.33 -3.80
CA ARG A 339 5.59 13.20 -4.04
C ARG A 339 5.77 13.01 -5.54
N VAL A 340 7.02 12.91 -5.99
CA VAL A 340 7.35 12.49 -7.35
C VAL A 340 8.14 11.20 -7.29
N SER A 341 7.76 10.21 -8.10
CA SER A 341 8.51 8.95 -8.13
C SER A 341 8.66 8.41 -9.55
N PHE A 342 9.74 7.64 -9.75
CA PHE A 342 10.03 6.90 -10.97
C PHE A 342 10.27 5.44 -10.60
N ALA A 343 9.80 4.52 -11.45
CA ALA A 343 10.02 3.10 -11.21
C ALA A 343 10.51 2.39 -12.46
N LEU A 344 11.37 1.38 -12.22
CA LEU A 344 11.85 0.42 -13.20
C LEU A 344 11.45 -0.97 -12.76
N GLY A 345 11.09 -1.84 -13.69
CA GLY A 345 10.75 -3.21 -13.31
C GLY A 345 10.90 -4.21 -14.43
N SER A 346 10.94 -5.45 -14.01
CA SER A 346 10.94 -6.60 -14.90
C SER A 346 10.19 -7.76 -14.26
N GLY A 347 10.09 -8.89 -14.96
CA GLY A 347 9.48 -10.09 -14.42
C GLY A 347 9.88 -11.32 -15.20
N LEU A 348 9.65 -12.48 -14.62
CA LEU A 348 9.89 -13.78 -15.22
C LEU A 348 8.59 -14.57 -15.30
N LEU A 349 8.10 -14.81 -16.52
CA LEU A 349 7.02 -15.75 -16.74
C LEU A 349 7.58 -17.20 -16.70
N PHE A 350 7.02 -18.03 -15.85
CA PHE A 350 7.42 -19.43 -15.78
C PHE A 350 7.03 -20.16 -17.08
N ARG A 351 7.85 -21.15 -17.48
CA ARG A 351 7.65 -21.91 -18.74
C ARG A 351 6.27 -22.55 -18.87
N THR A 352 5.64 -22.87 -17.75
CA THR A 352 4.31 -23.46 -17.72
C THR A 352 3.18 -22.45 -17.99
N GLY A 353 3.48 -21.14 -18.04
CA GLY A 353 2.47 -20.07 -18.11
C GLY A 353 1.53 -20.02 -16.89
N ARG A 354 1.90 -20.70 -15.79
CA ARG A 354 1.07 -20.82 -14.59
C ARG A 354 1.58 -19.99 -13.41
N GLY A 355 2.62 -19.21 -13.61
CA GLY A 355 3.16 -18.34 -12.58
C GLY A 355 4.13 -17.33 -13.14
N LYS A 356 4.34 -16.29 -12.36
CA LYS A 356 5.28 -15.20 -12.62
C LYS A 356 5.95 -14.78 -11.33
N LEU A 357 7.15 -14.27 -11.47
CA LEU A 357 7.88 -13.51 -10.46
C LEU A 357 8.14 -12.14 -11.06
N ASP A 358 7.76 -11.08 -10.36
CA ASP A 358 8.01 -9.71 -10.78
C ASP A 358 8.87 -9.00 -9.72
N ALA A 359 9.72 -8.08 -10.18
CA ALA A 359 10.51 -7.19 -9.34
C ALA A 359 10.46 -5.76 -9.89
N ALA A 360 10.49 -4.78 -8.97
CA ALA A 360 10.56 -3.37 -9.32
C ALA A 360 11.44 -2.60 -8.35
N LEU A 361 12.08 -1.56 -8.85
CA LEU A 361 12.83 -0.58 -8.08
C LEU A 361 12.19 0.78 -8.32
N GLN A 362 11.79 1.45 -7.25
CA GLN A 362 11.17 2.77 -7.28
C GLN A 362 12.06 3.77 -6.53
N PHE A 363 12.19 4.95 -7.10
CA PHE A 363 12.86 6.09 -6.50
C PHE A 363 11.82 7.19 -6.33
N GLY A 364 11.67 7.70 -5.12
CA GLY A 364 10.71 8.74 -4.78
C GLY A 364 11.35 9.90 -4.03
N LYS A 365 10.72 11.05 -4.13
CA LYS A 365 11.04 12.24 -3.35
C LYS A 365 9.73 12.84 -2.88
N ILE A 366 9.63 13.13 -1.56
CA ILE A 366 8.50 13.79 -0.92
C ILE A 366 8.99 15.11 -0.36
N GLY A 367 8.25 16.19 -0.63
CA GLY A 367 8.56 17.51 -0.13
C GLY A 367 9.87 18.09 -0.67
N SER A 368 10.31 19.17 -0.06
CA SER A 368 11.59 19.82 -0.31
C SER A 368 12.02 20.60 0.93
N VAL A 369 13.29 20.56 1.28
CA VAL A 369 13.84 21.34 2.42
C VAL A 369 13.55 22.84 2.28
N ASP A 370 13.62 23.37 1.05
CA ASP A 370 13.43 24.79 0.79
C ASP A 370 11.98 25.26 0.99
N THR A 371 10.99 24.42 0.65
CA THR A 371 9.56 24.79 0.69
C THR A 371 8.82 24.14 1.84
N ASN A 372 9.20 22.92 2.20
CA ASN A 372 8.47 22.13 3.18
C ASN A 372 9.26 21.90 4.48
N THR A 373 10.41 22.54 4.67
CA THR A 373 11.32 22.34 5.81
C THR A 373 11.91 20.92 5.87
N TYR A 374 11.21 19.94 5.32
CA TYR A 374 11.55 18.52 5.29
C TYR A 374 11.51 17.97 3.88
N GLU A 375 12.43 17.06 3.61
CA GLU A 375 12.50 16.27 2.37
C GLU A 375 12.70 14.81 2.74
N ASP A 376 12.02 13.91 2.05
CA ASP A 376 12.25 12.48 2.17
C ASP A 376 12.56 11.88 0.81
N ARG A 377 13.69 11.17 0.73
CA ARG A 377 14.12 10.43 -0.46
C ARG A 377 13.94 8.95 -0.22
N GLN A 378 13.09 8.35 -1.02
CA GLN A 378 12.67 6.96 -0.87
C GLN A 378 13.27 6.09 -1.97
N VAL A 379 13.80 4.94 -1.58
CA VAL A 379 14.18 3.86 -2.50
C VAL A 379 13.43 2.61 -2.08
N ARG A 380 12.54 2.10 -2.95
CA ARG A 380 11.72 0.92 -2.67
C ARG A 380 12.02 -0.21 -3.64
N PHE A 381 12.31 -1.38 -3.11
CA PHE A 381 12.46 -2.61 -3.88
C PHE A 381 11.27 -3.53 -3.66
N TYR A 382 10.45 -3.68 -4.69
CA TYR A 382 9.27 -4.54 -4.69
C TYR A 382 9.59 -5.92 -5.24
N ILE A 383 8.99 -6.94 -4.63
CA ILE A 383 8.99 -8.30 -5.14
C ILE A 383 7.59 -8.88 -5.04
N SER A 384 7.17 -9.62 -6.06
CA SER A 384 5.89 -10.32 -6.04
C SER A 384 5.94 -11.64 -6.78
N ILE A 385 5.19 -12.60 -6.26
CA ILE A 385 5.00 -13.91 -6.87
C ILE A 385 3.51 -14.15 -7.11
N THR A 386 3.16 -14.63 -8.29
CA THR A 386 1.80 -15.07 -8.60
C THR A 386 1.85 -16.47 -9.20
N GLY A 387 0.96 -17.33 -8.73
CA GLY A 387 0.80 -18.70 -9.24
C GLY A 387 -0.66 -19.00 -9.57
N SER A 388 -0.90 -19.88 -10.53
CA SER A 388 -2.24 -20.35 -10.85
C SER A 388 -2.26 -21.81 -11.20
N GLU A 389 -3.37 -22.48 -10.87
CA GLU A 389 -3.57 -23.88 -11.20
C GLU A 389 -5.03 -24.13 -11.63
N GLN A 390 -5.24 -25.12 -12.47
CA GLN A 390 -6.58 -25.51 -12.89
C GLN A 390 -7.17 -26.44 -11.84
N TRP A 391 -8.25 -26.01 -11.17
CA TRP A 391 -8.84 -26.72 -10.03
C TRP A 391 -9.50 -28.05 -10.42
N SER A 392 -10.02 -28.22 -11.64
CA SER A 392 -10.61 -29.48 -12.08
C SER A 392 -10.16 -29.85 -13.48
N THR A 393 -9.45 -30.92 -13.61
CA THR A 393 -9.54 -31.78 -14.79
C THR A 393 -10.79 -32.64 -14.60
N LYS A 394 -11.84 -32.49 -15.44
CA LYS A 394 -12.78 -33.58 -15.63
C LYS A 394 -11.96 -34.81 -15.95
N ARG A 395 -11.91 -35.78 -15.08
CA ARG A 395 -11.59 -37.14 -15.48
C ARG A 395 -12.66 -37.52 -16.50
N GLU A 396 -12.31 -37.54 -17.78
CA GLU A 396 -13.07 -38.27 -18.75
C GLU A 396 -13.00 -39.73 -18.30
N THR A 397 -14.08 -40.19 -17.65
CA THR A 397 -14.36 -41.62 -17.56
C THR A 397 -14.60 -42.08 -19.00
N ARG A 398 -13.57 -42.60 -19.64
CA ARG A 398 -13.74 -43.43 -20.82
C ARG A 398 -14.47 -44.69 -20.36
N TYR A 399 -15.74 -44.81 -20.74
CA TYR A 399 -16.47 -46.07 -20.78
C TYR A 399 -16.15 -46.80 -22.09
#